data_15db3576890665bbfccb5cc82d12b2fd
#
_entry.id   15db3576890665bbfccb5cc82d12b2fd
#
_cell.length_a   1.000
_cell.length_b   1.000
_cell.length_c   1.000
_cell.angle_alpha   90.00
_cell.angle_beta   90.00
_cell.angle_gamma   90.00
#
_symmetry.space_group_name_H-M   'P 1'
#
loop_
_entity.id
_entity.type
_entity.pdbx_description
1 polymer ?
#
loop_
_entity_poly.entity_id
_entity_poly.type
_entity_poly.pdbx_seq_one_letter_code
_entity_poly.pdbx_strand_id
1 'polypeptide(L)'
;RDVLGSRGLGDVYKRQDQYRIPEAAKALQDFVDEMSNWYVRRSRERFWAKGMEQDKINAYMTLYTALVTICKAAAPMIPFMTEDIYQNLVRSNDASAPESIHLCDFPVVNKDHIDKKLEEDMEDVLDAVVMGRACRNEAAIKNRQPISRMYIKSDFTLSEFYQEIIEDELNVKEVVFTDDVRDFTSYTFKPQLRTVGPKYGKQLGGIQKHLAALDGNAAMDELNADGALKFDVDGVAVELTKDDLLIDMAQKEGYVSQEDNRMTVVLDTNLTPELVEEGFVYEIISKIQTMRKE
;
A
#
# COMPACT_ATOMS: atom_id res chain seq x y z
N ARG A 1 -0.11 -9.86 -4.60
CA ARG A 1 -0.80 -10.15 -5.88
C ARG A 1 -0.09 -11.29 -6.54
N ASP A 2 -0.82 -12.39 -6.66
CA ASP A 2 -0.34 -13.65 -7.21
C ASP A 2 -0.18 -13.53 -8.73
N VAL A 3 0.97 -13.10 -9.20
CA VAL A 3 1.25 -12.99 -10.62
C VAL A 3 1.94 -14.25 -11.16
N LEU A 4 2.67 -14.96 -10.31
CA LEU A 4 3.23 -16.27 -10.64
C LEU A 4 2.34 -17.41 -10.12
N GLY A 5 1.40 -17.10 -9.26
CA GLY A 5 0.44 -18.04 -8.70
C GLY A 5 -0.79 -18.29 -9.59
N SER A 6 -1.78 -18.98 -9.04
CA SER A 6 -2.96 -19.43 -9.78
C SER A 6 -3.82 -18.30 -10.38
N ARG A 7 -3.78 -17.08 -9.80
CA ARG A 7 -4.55 -15.94 -10.30
C ARG A 7 -3.85 -15.22 -11.45
N GLY A 8 -2.52 -14.97 -11.37
CA GLY A 8 -1.80 -14.22 -12.39
C GLY A 8 -1.70 -14.94 -13.73
N LEU A 9 -0.95 -16.03 -13.79
CA LEU A 9 -0.74 -16.77 -15.05
C LEU A 9 -2.00 -17.51 -15.53
N GLY A 10 -2.77 -18.09 -14.59
CA GLY A 10 -4.03 -18.73 -14.91
C GLY A 10 -5.06 -17.74 -15.46
N ASP A 11 -5.08 -16.51 -14.95
CA ASP A 11 -5.95 -15.45 -15.45
C ASP A 11 -5.50 -14.90 -16.80
N VAL A 12 -4.19 -14.78 -17.05
CA VAL A 12 -3.65 -14.40 -18.36
C VAL A 12 -4.08 -15.40 -19.41
N TYR A 13 -3.90 -16.70 -19.15
CA TYR A 13 -4.34 -17.77 -20.08
C TYR A 13 -5.85 -17.74 -20.35
N LYS A 14 -6.67 -17.69 -19.29
CA LYS A 14 -8.14 -17.60 -19.43
C LYS A 14 -8.59 -16.36 -20.20
N ARG A 15 -7.94 -15.21 -19.98
CA ARG A 15 -8.26 -13.99 -20.70
C ARG A 15 -7.86 -14.08 -22.16
N GLN A 16 -6.77 -14.74 -22.49
CA GLN A 16 -6.36 -15.02 -23.87
C GLN A 16 -7.39 -15.94 -24.56
N ASP A 17 -7.80 -17.02 -23.92
CA ASP A 17 -8.83 -17.95 -24.42
C ASP A 17 -10.18 -17.26 -24.64
N GLN A 18 -10.50 -16.26 -23.83
CA GLN A 18 -11.72 -15.46 -23.94
C GLN A 18 -11.56 -14.25 -24.88
N TYR A 19 -10.44 -14.14 -25.61
CA TYR A 19 -10.08 -12.99 -26.46
C TYR A 19 -10.03 -11.64 -25.73
N ARG A 20 -9.79 -11.66 -24.40
CA ARG A 20 -9.63 -10.45 -23.55
C ARG A 20 -8.16 -10.01 -23.54
N ILE A 21 -7.57 -9.84 -24.71
CA ILE A 21 -6.15 -9.57 -24.89
C ILE A 21 -5.66 -8.29 -24.16
N PRO A 22 -6.40 -7.16 -24.20
CA PRO A 22 -5.96 -5.95 -23.48
C PRO A 22 -5.80 -6.17 -21.97
N GLU A 23 -6.67 -6.97 -21.38
CA GLU A 23 -6.63 -7.25 -19.95
C GLU A 23 -5.50 -8.24 -19.60
N ALA A 24 -5.22 -9.18 -20.48
CA ALA A 24 -4.09 -10.08 -20.33
C ALA A 24 -2.77 -9.28 -20.42
N ALA A 25 -2.63 -8.38 -21.41
CA ALA A 25 -1.48 -7.52 -21.56
C ALA A 25 -1.30 -6.60 -20.34
N LYS A 26 -2.39 -6.02 -19.81
CA LYS A 26 -2.35 -5.20 -18.60
C LYS A 26 -1.84 -5.98 -17.39
N ALA A 27 -2.27 -7.21 -17.18
CA ALA A 27 -1.81 -8.05 -16.07
C ALA A 27 -0.30 -8.36 -16.18
N LEU A 28 0.22 -8.57 -17.38
CA LEU A 28 1.66 -8.75 -17.63
C LEU A 28 2.44 -7.45 -17.34
N GLN A 29 1.92 -6.31 -17.75
CA GLN A 29 2.52 -5.00 -17.48
C GLN A 29 2.58 -4.74 -15.98
N ASP A 30 1.47 -4.93 -15.26
CA ASP A 30 1.40 -4.71 -13.81
C ASP A 30 2.42 -5.60 -13.08
N PHE A 31 2.58 -6.86 -13.50
CA PHE A 31 3.62 -7.73 -12.95
C PHE A 31 5.04 -7.20 -13.19
N VAL A 32 5.36 -6.73 -14.39
CA VAL A 32 6.69 -6.16 -14.69
C VAL A 32 6.96 -4.95 -13.82
N ASP A 33 5.96 -4.09 -13.62
CA ASP A 33 6.06 -2.91 -12.78
C ASP A 33 6.29 -3.29 -11.31
N GLU A 34 5.56 -4.26 -10.77
CA GLU A 34 5.74 -4.78 -9.41
C GLU A 34 7.11 -5.46 -9.24
N MET A 35 7.49 -6.33 -10.16
CA MET A 35 8.80 -6.99 -10.13
C MET A 35 9.94 -5.97 -10.13
N SER A 36 9.87 -4.94 -10.98
CA SER A 36 10.90 -3.91 -11.10
C SER A 36 10.95 -3.02 -9.86
N ASN A 37 9.80 -2.49 -9.44
CA ASN A 37 9.71 -1.48 -8.39
C ASN A 37 9.85 -2.07 -6.99
N TRP A 38 9.52 -3.34 -6.80
CA TRP A 38 9.62 -4.01 -5.50
C TRP A 38 10.77 -5.00 -5.48
N TYR A 39 10.69 -6.09 -6.23
CA TYR A 39 11.67 -7.14 -6.12
C TYR A 39 13.09 -6.70 -6.52
N VAL A 40 13.26 -6.16 -7.73
CA VAL A 40 14.59 -5.77 -8.23
C VAL A 40 15.18 -4.62 -7.41
N ARG A 41 14.37 -3.61 -7.10
CA ARG A 41 14.81 -2.45 -6.33
C ARG A 41 15.23 -2.84 -4.91
N ARG A 42 14.44 -3.63 -4.19
CA ARG A 42 14.76 -4.06 -2.82
C ARG A 42 15.87 -5.11 -2.77
N SER A 43 16.00 -5.94 -3.80
CA SER A 43 17.08 -6.93 -3.89
C SER A 43 18.40 -6.36 -4.41
N ARG A 44 18.51 -5.06 -4.63
CA ARG A 44 19.71 -4.44 -5.21
C ARG A 44 20.98 -4.75 -4.43
N GLU A 45 20.96 -4.64 -3.13
CA GLU A 45 22.11 -4.95 -2.26
C GLU A 45 22.53 -6.41 -2.36
N ARG A 46 21.56 -7.33 -2.43
CA ARG A 46 21.79 -8.76 -2.64
C ARG A 46 22.47 -9.03 -3.98
N PHE A 47 22.03 -8.38 -5.05
CA PHE A 47 22.65 -8.50 -6.39
C PHE A 47 24.08 -7.95 -6.41
N TRP A 48 24.39 -6.89 -5.66
CA TRP A 48 25.70 -6.26 -5.64
C TRP A 48 26.63 -6.75 -4.52
N ALA A 49 26.16 -7.63 -3.65
CA ALA A 49 26.97 -8.25 -2.61
C ALA A 49 28.24 -8.91 -3.23
N LYS A 50 29.34 -8.90 -2.48
CA LYS A 50 30.58 -9.54 -2.90
C LYS A 50 30.43 -11.07 -2.86
N GLY A 51 31.06 -11.74 -3.84
CA GLY A 51 30.98 -13.21 -3.90
C GLY A 51 29.67 -13.73 -4.51
N MET A 52 29.47 -15.04 -4.45
CA MET A 52 28.30 -15.76 -4.94
C MET A 52 27.75 -16.65 -3.84
N GLU A 53 27.37 -16.04 -2.74
CA GLU A 53 26.73 -16.74 -1.62
C GLU A 53 25.30 -17.19 -2.00
N GLN A 54 24.77 -18.13 -1.22
CA GLN A 54 23.48 -18.77 -1.51
C GLN A 54 22.33 -17.75 -1.65
N ASP A 55 22.31 -16.72 -0.83
CA ASP A 55 21.28 -15.68 -0.90
C ASP A 55 21.31 -14.92 -2.22
N LYS A 56 22.51 -14.55 -2.69
CA LYS A 56 22.68 -13.91 -4.00
C LYS A 56 22.26 -14.83 -5.14
N ILE A 57 22.63 -16.12 -5.08
CA ILE A 57 22.22 -17.12 -6.06
C ILE A 57 20.68 -17.22 -6.07
N ASN A 58 20.04 -17.31 -4.91
CA ASN A 58 18.59 -17.37 -4.79
C ASN A 58 17.93 -16.12 -5.41
N ALA A 59 18.50 -14.93 -5.14
CA ALA A 59 17.98 -13.69 -5.71
C ALA A 59 18.03 -13.68 -7.26
N TYR A 60 19.16 -14.10 -7.83
CA TYR A 60 19.28 -14.22 -9.29
C TYR A 60 18.37 -15.29 -9.88
N MET A 61 18.27 -16.46 -9.24
CA MET A 61 17.43 -17.55 -9.72
C MET A 61 15.94 -17.19 -9.68
N THR A 62 15.51 -16.46 -8.64
CA THR A 62 14.13 -15.95 -8.56
C THR A 62 13.85 -14.97 -9.71
N LEU A 63 14.76 -14.02 -9.96
CA LEU A 63 14.62 -13.05 -11.05
C LEU A 63 14.66 -13.74 -12.43
N TYR A 64 15.56 -14.69 -12.61
CA TYR A 64 15.66 -15.49 -13.84
C TYR A 64 14.37 -16.24 -14.13
N THR A 65 13.84 -16.95 -13.12
CA THR A 65 12.59 -17.70 -13.24
C THR A 65 11.42 -16.78 -13.60
N ALA A 66 11.31 -15.63 -12.90
CA ALA A 66 10.27 -14.63 -13.18
C ALA A 66 10.38 -14.09 -14.61
N LEU A 67 11.57 -13.68 -15.04
CA LEU A 67 11.81 -13.15 -16.39
C LEU A 67 11.50 -14.17 -17.49
N VAL A 68 12.00 -15.40 -17.36
CA VAL A 68 11.73 -16.45 -18.37
C VAL A 68 10.26 -16.79 -18.43
N THR A 69 9.61 -16.86 -17.28
CA THR A 69 8.18 -17.18 -17.21
C THR A 69 7.32 -16.10 -17.84
N ILE A 70 7.59 -14.83 -17.54
CA ILE A 70 6.84 -13.72 -18.14
C ILE A 70 7.12 -13.60 -19.64
N CYS A 71 8.36 -13.83 -20.11
CA CYS A 71 8.68 -13.83 -21.52
C CYS A 71 7.88 -14.90 -22.26
N LYS A 72 7.78 -16.12 -21.73
CA LYS A 72 6.96 -17.19 -22.32
C LYS A 72 5.47 -16.82 -22.36
N ALA A 73 4.94 -16.20 -21.29
CA ALA A 73 3.56 -15.77 -21.25
C ALA A 73 3.25 -14.60 -22.20
N ALA A 74 4.21 -13.71 -22.39
CA ALA A 74 4.09 -12.53 -23.26
C ALA A 74 4.45 -12.78 -24.73
N ALA A 75 5.09 -13.91 -25.06
CA ALA A 75 5.57 -14.21 -26.40
C ALA A 75 4.50 -14.08 -27.49
N PRO A 76 3.23 -14.48 -27.28
CA PRO A 76 2.18 -14.25 -28.29
C PRO A 76 1.86 -12.78 -28.57
N MET A 77 2.17 -11.86 -27.63
CA MET A 77 1.82 -10.44 -27.73
C MET A 77 3.00 -9.58 -28.19
N ILE A 78 4.22 -9.89 -27.73
CA ILE A 78 5.44 -9.14 -28.02
C ILE A 78 6.56 -10.09 -28.50
N PRO A 79 6.37 -10.77 -29.65
CA PRO A 79 7.18 -11.91 -30.05
C PRO A 79 8.67 -11.60 -30.20
N PHE A 80 9.04 -10.43 -30.73
CA PHE A 80 10.44 -10.12 -31.03
C PHE A 80 11.27 -9.82 -29.77
N MET A 81 10.70 -9.04 -28.83
CA MET A 81 11.37 -8.72 -27.58
C MET A 81 11.55 -9.96 -26.71
N THR A 82 10.52 -10.80 -26.60
CA THR A 82 10.58 -12.02 -25.79
C THR A 82 11.54 -13.04 -26.38
N GLU A 83 11.64 -13.13 -27.72
CA GLU A 83 12.64 -13.96 -28.40
C GLU A 83 14.06 -13.48 -28.09
N ASP A 84 14.34 -12.18 -28.23
CA ASP A 84 15.66 -11.62 -27.90
C ASP A 84 16.09 -11.88 -26.47
N ILE A 85 15.18 -11.65 -25.51
CA ILE A 85 15.43 -11.94 -24.10
C ILE A 85 15.69 -13.44 -23.89
N TYR A 86 14.90 -14.31 -24.51
CA TYR A 86 15.06 -15.77 -24.41
C TYR A 86 16.40 -16.25 -24.97
N GLN A 87 16.81 -15.75 -26.11
CA GLN A 87 18.10 -16.09 -26.72
C GLN A 87 19.26 -15.69 -25.80
N ASN A 88 19.18 -14.50 -25.18
CA ASN A 88 20.21 -14.01 -24.27
C ASN A 88 20.22 -14.71 -22.90
N LEU A 89 19.04 -14.98 -22.31
CA LEU A 89 18.97 -15.56 -20.96
C LEU A 89 19.03 -17.07 -20.95
N VAL A 90 18.44 -17.74 -21.92
CA VAL A 90 18.28 -19.20 -21.92
C VAL A 90 19.23 -19.86 -22.91
N ARG A 91 19.09 -19.57 -24.21
CA ARG A 91 19.85 -20.25 -25.26
C ARG A 91 21.36 -20.03 -25.16
N SER A 92 21.80 -18.84 -24.77
CA SER A 92 23.23 -18.56 -24.59
C SER A 92 23.88 -19.42 -23.49
N ASN A 93 23.08 -19.89 -22.55
CA ASN A 93 23.53 -20.68 -21.38
C ASN A 93 23.23 -22.18 -21.52
N ASP A 94 22.17 -22.54 -22.25
CA ASP A 94 21.74 -23.92 -22.45
C ASP A 94 21.38 -24.17 -23.92
N ALA A 95 22.34 -24.73 -24.67
CA ALA A 95 22.15 -25.07 -26.07
C ALA A 95 21.15 -26.21 -26.32
N SER A 96 20.75 -26.96 -25.26
CA SER A 96 19.75 -28.02 -25.36
C SER A 96 18.30 -27.49 -25.25
N ALA A 97 18.11 -26.25 -24.77
CA ALA A 97 16.78 -25.61 -24.69
C ALA A 97 16.18 -25.46 -26.12
N PRO A 98 14.86 -25.32 -26.27
CA PRO A 98 14.21 -25.07 -27.57
C PRO A 98 14.88 -23.92 -28.34
N GLU A 99 14.97 -24.04 -29.65
CA GLU A 99 15.68 -23.08 -30.52
C GLU A 99 15.07 -21.68 -30.49
N SER A 100 13.77 -21.58 -30.19
CA SER A 100 13.02 -20.33 -30.04
C SER A 100 12.06 -20.42 -28.87
N ILE A 101 11.76 -19.26 -28.27
CA ILE A 101 10.72 -19.16 -27.20
C ILE A 101 9.36 -19.63 -27.70
N HIS A 102 9.09 -19.45 -29.01
CA HIS A 102 7.83 -19.83 -29.65
C HIS A 102 7.67 -21.35 -29.83
N LEU A 103 8.71 -22.11 -29.54
CA LEU A 103 8.69 -23.59 -29.49
C LEU A 103 8.58 -24.11 -28.05
N CYS A 104 8.55 -23.21 -27.06
CA CYS A 104 8.35 -23.56 -25.67
C CYS A 104 6.88 -23.72 -25.35
N ASP A 105 6.58 -24.60 -24.37
CA ASP A 105 5.25 -24.70 -23.80
C ASP A 105 4.89 -23.42 -23.04
N PHE A 106 3.60 -23.08 -23.03
CA PHE A 106 3.07 -21.99 -22.20
C PHE A 106 3.29 -22.29 -20.72
N PRO A 107 3.66 -21.29 -19.88
CA PRO A 107 3.97 -21.54 -18.49
C PRO A 107 2.80 -22.16 -17.72
N VAL A 108 3.09 -23.17 -16.93
CA VAL A 108 2.13 -23.81 -16.03
C VAL A 108 2.38 -23.35 -14.59
N VAL A 109 1.31 -23.07 -13.88
CA VAL A 109 1.38 -22.66 -12.46
C VAL A 109 1.93 -23.79 -11.59
N ASN A 110 3.00 -23.53 -10.85
CA ASN A 110 3.48 -24.44 -9.82
C ASN A 110 2.80 -24.11 -8.49
N LYS A 111 1.82 -24.93 -8.11
CA LYS A 111 1.03 -24.72 -6.89
C LYS A 111 1.84 -24.86 -5.60
N ASP A 112 2.96 -25.56 -5.64
CA ASP A 112 3.83 -25.77 -4.47
C ASP A 112 4.60 -24.50 -4.06
N HIS A 113 4.66 -23.51 -4.96
CA HIS A 113 5.29 -22.21 -4.70
C HIS A 113 4.29 -21.14 -4.23
N ILE A 114 2.99 -21.47 -4.13
CA ILE A 114 1.95 -20.53 -3.69
C ILE A 114 1.86 -20.58 -2.17
N ASP A 115 2.24 -19.50 -1.52
CA ASP A 115 2.02 -19.26 -0.11
C ASP A 115 1.02 -18.09 0.05
N LYS A 116 -0.25 -18.46 0.26
CA LYS A 116 -1.33 -17.46 0.35
C LYS A 116 -1.17 -16.49 1.51
N LYS A 117 -0.62 -16.96 2.64
CA LYS A 117 -0.42 -16.10 3.80
C LYS A 117 0.66 -15.05 3.53
N LEU A 118 1.75 -15.47 2.88
CA LEU A 118 2.82 -14.57 2.46
C LEU A 118 2.30 -13.54 1.44
N GLU A 119 1.47 -13.97 0.49
CA GLU A 119 0.85 -13.08 -0.51
C GLU A 119 -0.07 -12.05 0.15
N GLU A 120 -0.93 -12.48 1.07
CA GLU A 120 -1.84 -11.61 1.83
C GLU A 120 -1.08 -10.62 2.70
N ASP A 121 -0.07 -11.08 3.47
CA ASP A 121 0.76 -10.22 4.30
C ASP A 121 1.51 -9.18 3.47
N MET A 122 2.01 -9.58 2.29
CA MET A 122 2.70 -8.64 1.41
C MET A 122 1.74 -7.65 0.73
N GLU A 123 0.50 -8.03 0.43
CA GLU A 123 -0.55 -7.11 -0.04
C GLU A 123 -0.86 -6.06 1.03
N ASP A 124 -0.98 -6.48 2.29
CA ASP A 124 -1.19 -5.56 3.42
C ASP A 124 -0.01 -4.58 3.60
N VAL A 125 1.23 -5.05 3.40
CA VAL A 125 2.42 -4.17 3.37
C VAL A 125 2.33 -3.14 2.25
N LEU A 126 1.96 -3.56 1.03
CA LEU A 126 1.85 -2.68 -0.12
C LEU A 126 0.81 -1.59 0.11
N ASP A 127 -0.36 -1.95 0.65
CA ASP A 127 -1.44 -1.02 0.95
C ASP A 127 -1.01 -0.04 2.05
N ALA A 128 -0.39 -0.52 3.14
CA ALA A 128 0.15 0.33 4.19
C ALA A 128 1.20 1.34 3.66
N VAL A 129 2.08 0.90 2.76
CA VAL A 129 3.08 1.79 2.13
C VAL A 129 2.43 2.83 1.22
N VAL A 130 1.40 2.46 0.46
CA VAL A 130 0.65 3.41 -0.39
C VAL A 130 -0.01 4.48 0.47
N MET A 131 -0.69 4.07 1.55
CA MET A 131 -1.35 5.00 2.48
C MET A 131 -0.33 5.88 3.23
N GLY A 132 0.78 5.30 3.69
CA GLY A 132 1.86 6.06 4.33
C GLY A 132 2.49 7.10 3.40
N ARG A 133 2.63 6.81 2.10
CA ARG A 133 3.06 7.78 1.09
C ARG A 133 2.03 8.88 0.88
N ALA A 134 0.73 8.55 0.92
CA ALA A 134 -0.32 9.54 0.86
C ALA A 134 -0.26 10.49 2.06
N CYS A 135 -0.08 9.96 3.30
CA CYS A 135 0.14 10.78 4.49
C CYS A 135 1.35 11.71 4.35
N ARG A 136 2.47 11.20 3.83
CA ARG A 136 3.68 12.03 3.60
C ARG A 136 3.42 13.16 2.60
N ASN A 137 2.71 12.87 1.52
CA ASN A 137 2.37 13.87 0.50
C ASN A 137 1.45 14.95 1.08
N GLU A 138 0.45 14.57 1.88
CA GLU A 138 -0.46 15.49 2.55
C GLU A 138 0.27 16.39 3.55
N ALA A 139 1.20 15.80 4.33
CA ALA A 139 2.07 16.54 5.25
C ALA A 139 3.18 17.36 4.54
N ALA A 140 3.32 17.24 3.21
CA ALA A 140 4.42 17.83 2.44
C ALA A 140 5.82 17.42 2.93
N ILE A 141 5.96 16.22 3.52
CA ILE A 141 7.23 15.69 4.04
C ILE A 141 7.88 14.80 2.97
N LYS A 142 9.09 15.16 2.55
CA LYS A 142 9.87 14.39 1.57
C LYS A 142 10.22 13.00 2.10
N ASN A 143 10.29 12.01 1.21
CA ASN A 143 10.60 10.63 1.63
C ASN A 143 11.99 10.45 2.27
N ARG A 144 12.94 11.36 1.99
CA ARG A 144 14.28 11.37 2.63
C ARG A 144 14.29 11.92 4.05
N GLN A 145 13.23 12.61 4.46
CA GLN A 145 13.07 13.07 5.83
C GLN A 145 12.61 11.90 6.69
N PRO A 146 13.41 11.38 7.62
CA PRO A 146 12.97 10.35 8.54
C PRO A 146 11.82 10.85 9.41
N ILE A 147 10.91 9.95 9.75
CA ILE A 147 9.77 10.19 10.65
C ILE A 147 9.91 9.25 11.83
N SER A 148 9.49 9.69 13.02
CA SER A 148 9.62 8.92 14.25
C SER A 148 8.76 7.65 14.20
N ARG A 149 7.46 7.78 13.96
CA ARG A 149 6.51 6.69 14.05
C ARG A 149 5.41 6.72 13.02
N MET A 150 4.95 5.54 12.68
CA MET A 150 3.74 5.29 11.94
C MET A 150 2.87 4.32 12.74
N TYR A 151 1.62 4.66 12.94
CA TYR A 151 0.66 3.81 13.62
C TYR A 151 -0.28 3.18 12.60
N ILE A 152 -0.56 1.89 12.78
CA ILE A 152 -1.48 1.14 11.92
C ILE A 152 -2.56 0.54 12.82
N LYS A 153 -3.81 0.91 12.57
CA LYS A 153 -4.98 0.25 13.12
C LYS A 153 -5.57 -0.65 12.05
N SER A 154 -5.66 -1.93 12.32
CA SER A 154 -6.24 -2.93 11.41
C SER A 154 -6.79 -4.12 12.20
N ASP A 155 -7.51 -5.00 11.54
CA ASP A 155 -7.97 -6.29 12.07
C ASP A 155 -6.93 -7.41 11.94
N PHE A 156 -5.75 -7.07 11.40
CA PHE A 156 -4.59 -7.95 11.25
C PHE A 156 -3.34 -7.33 11.88
N THR A 157 -2.33 -8.14 12.09
CA THR A 157 -1.00 -7.70 12.50
C THR A 157 0.06 -8.34 11.62
N LEU A 158 1.11 -7.58 11.31
CA LEU A 158 2.24 -8.06 10.52
C LEU A 158 3.42 -8.41 11.42
N SER A 159 4.17 -9.46 11.06
CA SER A 159 5.40 -9.78 11.77
C SER A 159 6.46 -8.69 11.61
N GLU A 160 7.47 -8.68 12.50
CA GLU A 160 8.59 -7.74 12.49
C GLU A 160 9.25 -7.61 11.09
N PHE A 161 9.43 -8.73 10.41
CA PHE A 161 9.96 -8.77 9.04
C PHE A 161 9.19 -7.87 8.07
N TYR A 162 7.85 -7.87 8.12
CA TYR A 162 7.03 -7.03 7.26
C TYR A 162 6.98 -5.57 7.74
N GLN A 163 7.06 -5.35 9.05
CA GLN A 163 7.16 -3.99 9.63
C GLN A 163 8.44 -3.30 9.16
N GLU A 164 9.58 -3.99 9.18
CA GLU A 164 10.86 -3.50 8.65
C GLU A 164 10.75 -3.09 7.17
N ILE A 165 9.97 -3.82 6.37
CA ILE A 165 9.73 -3.43 4.96
C ILE A 165 9.02 -2.09 4.88
N ILE A 166 7.99 -1.86 5.70
CA ILE A 166 7.23 -0.60 5.74
C ILE A 166 8.14 0.54 6.23
N GLU A 167 8.93 0.30 7.28
CA GLU A 167 9.88 1.26 7.85
C GLU A 167 10.89 1.74 6.80
N ASP A 168 11.51 0.80 6.09
CA ASP A 168 12.45 1.10 5.02
C ASP A 168 11.82 1.90 3.88
N GLU A 169 10.63 1.48 3.41
CA GLU A 169 9.95 2.10 2.26
C GLU A 169 9.47 3.51 2.54
N LEU A 170 9.07 3.75 3.78
CA LEU A 170 8.54 5.03 4.23
C LEU A 170 9.57 5.87 4.98
N ASN A 171 10.78 5.36 5.23
CA ASN A 171 11.78 6.01 6.06
C ASN A 171 11.19 6.45 7.42
N VAL A 172 10.58 5.50 8.11
CA VAL A 172 9.99 5.62 9.44
C VAL A 172 10.83 4.81 10.41
N LYS A 173 11.06 5.30 11.63
CA LYS A 173 11.90 4.61 12.62
C LYS A 173 11.20 3.44 13.30
N GLU A 174 9.87 3.50 13.40
CA GLU A 174 9.08 2.50 14.10
C GLU A 174 7.68 2.43 13.52
N VAL A 175 7.20 1.22 13.20
CA VAL A 175 5.82 0.93 12.85
C VAL A 175 5.14 0.30 14.06
N VAL A 176 4.02 0.87 14.52
CA VAL A 176 3.30 0.42 15.70
C VAL A 176 1.88 0.01 15.31
N PHE A 177 1.54 -1.26 15.54
CA PHE A 177 0.15 -1.70 15.44
C PHE A 177 -0.61 -1.31 16.71
N THR A 178 -1.79 -0.72 16.55
CA THR A 178 -2.64 -0.25 17.65
C THR A 178 -4.10 -0.59 17.37
N ASP A 179 -4.84 -0.89 18.42
CA ASP A 179 -6.30 -1.10 18.34
C ASP A 179 -7.07 0.23 18.35
N ASP A 180 -6.40 1.32 18.70
CA ASP A 180 -7.02 2.62 18.89
C ASP A 180 -6.19 3.76 18.31
N VAL A 181 -6.83 4.57 17.47
CA VAL A 181 -6.24 5.79 16.88
C VAL A 181 -6.80 7.09 17.46
N ARG A 182 -7.59 7.02 18.54
CA ARG A 182 -8.24 8.18 19.18
C ARG A 182 -7.26 9.20 19.73
N ASP A 183 -6.03 8.77 20.06
CA ASP A 183 -4.99 9.68 20.50
C ASP A 183 -4.50 10.62 19.39
N PHE A 184 -4.68 10.24 18.12
CA PHE A 184 -4.17 10.92 16.93
C PHE A 184 -5.25 11.57 16.08
N THR A 185 -6.51 11.15 16.27
CA THR A 185 -7.65 11.59 15.49
C THR A 185 -8.78 12.05 16.41
N SER A 186 -9.63 12.92 15.90
CA SER A 186 -10.89 13.27 16.53
C SER A 186 -11.99 13.27 15.48
N TYR A 187 -13.22 12.93 15.89
CA TYR A 187 -14.36 13.01 14.99
C TYR A 187 -14.99 14.40 15.08
N THR A 188 -15.44 14.90 13.93
CA THR A 188 -16.29 16.10 13.87
C THR A 188 -17.61 15.74 13.22
N PHE A 189 -18.68 16.29 13.79
CA PHE A 189 -20.04 16.00 13.38
C PHE A 189 -20.71 17.23 12.79
N LYS A 190 -21.36 17.04 11.64
CA LYS A 190 -22.24 18.04 11.03
C LYS A 190 -23.60 17.43 10.76
N PRO A 191 -24.71 18.15 10.95
CA PRO A 191 -26.02 17.60 10.64
C PRO A 191 -26.18 17.39 9.13
N GLN A 192 -26.68 16.23 8.72
CA GLN A 192 -27.09 15.98 7.35
C GLN A 192 -28.41 16.75 7.07
N LEU A 193 -28.30 17.87 6.35
CA LEU A 193 -29.43 18.78 6.16
C LEU A 193 -30.65 18.11 5.50
N ARG A 194 -30.41 17.10 4.69
CA ARG A 194 -31.48 16.39 3.96
C ARG A 194 -32.38 15.59 4.90
N THR A 195 -31.83 15.02 5.97
CA THR A 195 -32.56 14.19 6.93
C THR A 195 -32.97 14.98 8.19
N VAL A 196 -32.08 15.84 8.68
CA VAL A 196 -32.31 16.64 9.90
C VAL A 196 -33.22 17.84 9.65
N GLY A 197 -33.14 18.46 8.46
CA GLY A 197 -33.97 19.62 8.11
C GLY A 197 -35.48 19.40 8.24
N PRO A 198 -36.04 18.31 7.71
CA PRO A 198 -37.48 18.00 7.87
C PRO A 198 -37.88 17.69 9.29
N LYS A 199 -36.97 17.11 10.13
CA LYS A 199 -37.25 16.72 11.53
C LYS A 199 -37.12 17.90 12.50
N TYR A 200 -36.07 18.72 12.34
CA TYR A 200 -35.62 19.70 13.34
C TYR A 200 -35.24 21.07 12.75
N GLY A 201 -35.91 21.49 11.67
CA GLY A 201 -35.50 22.69 10.90
C GLY A 201 -35.36 23.98 11.70
N LYS A 202 -36.19 24.18 12.77
CA LYS A 202 -36.09 25.36 13.64
C LYS A 202 -34.90 25.29 14.60
N GLN A 203 -34.48 24.11 14.99
CA GLN A 203 -33.39 23.82 15.94
C GLN A 203 -32.03 23.62 15.23
N LEU A 204 -31.98 23.70 13.89
CA LEU A 204 -30.78 23.33 13.10
C LEU A 204 -29.54 24.12 13.55
N GLY A 205 -29.66 25.41 13.83
CA GLY A 205 -28.57 26.25 14.31
C GLY A 205 -28.06 25.84 15.70
N GLY A 206 -28.98 25.44 16.59
CA GLY A 206 -28.62 24.91 17.90
C GLY A 206 -27.96 23.55 17.81
N ILE A 207 -28.46 22.66 16.95
CA ILE A 207 -27.88 21.34 16.66
C ILE A 207 -26.45 21.49 16.12
N GLN A 208 -26.21 22.38 15.15
CA GLN A 208 -24.86 22.63 14.63
C GLN A 208 -23.89 23.11 15.72
N LYS A 209 -24.33 24.03 16.58
CA LYS A 209 -23.50 24.52 17.69
C LYS A 209 -23.20 23.43 18.70
N HIS A 210 -24.19 22.60 19.02
CA HIS A 210 -24.01 21.49 19.97
C HIS A 210 -23.03 20.47 19.41
N LEU A 211 -23.21 20.01 18.16
CA LEU A 211 -22.33 19.06 17.50
C LEU A 211 -20.88 19.57 17.38
N ALA A 212 -20.69 20.87 17.13
CA ALA A 212 -19.36 21.49 17.06
C ALA A 212 -18.66 21.61 18.41
N ALA A 213 -19.39 21.53 19.52
CA ALA A 213 -18.86 21.63 20.87
C ALA A 213 -18.63 20.27 21.54
N LEU A 214 -19.06 19.16 20.93
CA LEU A 214 -18.87 17.81 21.45
C LEU A 214 -17.40 17.39 21.41
N ASP A 215 -17.01 16.59 22.40
CA ASP A 215 -15.82 15.74 22.23
C ASP A 215 -16.13 14.68 21.17
N GLY A 216 -15.46 14.80 20.02
CA GLY A 216 -15.77 13.97 18.87
C GLY A 216 -15.58 12.49 19.12
N ASN A 217 -14.57 12.10 19.90
CA ASN A 217 -14.30 10.70 20.20
C ASN A 217 -15.35 10.12 21.16
N ALA A 218 -15.71 10.86 22.21
CA ALA A 218 -16.76 10.45 23.14
C ALA A 218 -18.14 10.35 22.46
N ALA A 219 -18.46 11.31 21.58
CA ALA A 219 -19.69 11.28 20.79
C ALA A 219 -19.75 10.11 19.80
N MET A 220 -18.61 9.74 19.22
CA MET A 220 -18.54 8.56 18.34
C MET A 220 -18.72 7.25 19.11
N ASP A 221 -18.18 7.17 20.33
CA ASP A 221 -18.40 6.01 21.22
C ASP A 221 -19.87 5.88 21.60
N GLU A 222 -20.54 6.98 21.98
CA GLU A 222 -21.97 7.02 22.26
C GLU A 222 -22.80 6.58 21.05
N LEU A 223 -22.48 7.12 19.86
CA LEU A 223 -23.16 6.76 18.61
C LEU A 223 -22.98 5.29 18.23
N ASN A 224 -21.84 4.69 18.55
CA ASN A 224 -21.59 3.27 18.32
C ASN A 224 -22.28 2.37 19.34
N ALA A 225 -22.38 2.79 20.59
CA ALA A 225 -23.01 2.04 21.67
C ALA A 225 -24.54 2.12 21.63
N ASP A 226 -25.08 3.31 21.46
CA ASP A 226 -26.52 3.60 21.59
C ASP A 226 -27.23 3.75 20.23
N GLY A 227 -26.50 3.78 19.14
CA GLY A 227 -27.01 3.93 17.76
C GLY A 227 -27.47 5.35 17.42
N ALA A 228 -27.50 6.27 18.37
CA ALA A 228 -27.93 7.67 18.19
C ALA A 228 -27.32 8.58 19.24
N LEU A 229 -27.03 9.83 18.88
CA LEU A 229 -26.71 10.91 19.82
C LEU A 229 -28.02 11.54 20.33
N LYS A 230 -28.15 11.69 21.65
CA LYS A 230 -29.34 12.23 22.30
C LYS A 230 -29.00 13.44 23.17
N PHE A 231 -29.59 14.57 22.82
CA PHE A 231 -29.38 15.85 23.54
C PHE A 231 -30.59 16.77 23.41
N ASP A 232 -30.62 17.85 24.20
CA ASP A 232 -31.68 18.85 24.14
C ASP A 232 -31.20 20.15 23.50
N VAL A 233 -32.04 20.72 22.65
CA VAL A 233 -31.80 22.02 21.99
C VAL A 233 -33.06 22.85 22.15
N ASP A 234 -32.95 23.93 22.94
CA ASP A 234 -34.03 24.88 23.16
C ASP A 234 -35.32 24.22 23.73
N GLY A 235 -35.15 23.19 24.60
CA GLY A 235 -36.27 22.46 25.19
C GLY A 235 -36.89 21.39 24.26
N VAL A 236 -36.25 21.08 23.16
CA VAL A 236 -36.65 20.01 22.23
C VAL A 236 -35.66 18.88 22.33
N ALA A 237 -36.10 17.66 22.64
CA ALA A 237 -35.28 16.47 22.60
C ALA A 237 -34.92 16.12 21.15
N VAL A 238 -33.63 16.05 20.87
CA VAL A 238 -33.06 15.71 19.56
C VAL A 238 -32.40 14.36 19.64
N GLU A 239 -32.70 13.50 18.69
CA GLU A 239 -32.09 12.19 18.51
C GLU A 239 -31.57 12.08 17.06
N LEU A 240 -30.23 11.91 16.90
CA LEU A 240 -29.57 11.85 15.61
C LEU A 240 -28.86 10.50 15.45
N THR A 241 -29.24 9.76 14.42
CA THR A 241 -28.59 8.50 14.03
C THR A 241 -27.41 8.77 13.10
N LYS A 242 -26.61 7.74 12.76
CA LYS A 242 -25.52 7.86 11.77
C LYS A 242 -25.98 8.45 10.43
N ASP A 243 -27.19 8.13 10.00
CA ASP A 243 -27.77 8.66 8.73
C ASP A 243 -28.13 10.14 8.81
N ASP A 244 -28.27 10.68 10.00
CA ASP A 244 -28.58 12.09 10.25
C ASP A 244 -27.33 12.95 10.39
N LEU A 245 -26.14 12.33 10.35
CA LEU A 245 -24.87 12.99 10.61
C LEU A 245 -23.91 12.84 9.41
N LEU A 246 -23.21 13.92 9.11
CA LEU A 246 -21.99 13.88 8.32
C LEU A 246 -20.84 13.78 9.34
N ILE A 247 -20.14 12.66 9.32
CA ILE A 247 -19.06 12.35 10.26
C ILE A 247 -17.76 12.50 9.48
N ASP A 248 -16.97 13.50 9.85
CA ASP A 248 -15.62 13.71 9.30
C ASP A 248 -14.61 13.35 10.38
N MET A 249 -13.57 12.56 10.04
CA MET A 249 -12.43 12.33 10.90
C MET A 249 -11.47 13.51 10.76
N ALA A 250 -11.25 14.24 11.87
CA ALA A 250 -10.28 15.32 11.95
C ALA A 250 -8.98 14.81 12.55
N GLN A 251 -7.86 15.26 12.03
CA GLN A 251 -6.53 14.92 12.55
C GLN A 251 -6.15 15.90 13.67
N LYS A 252 -5.48 15.40 14.70
CA LYS A 252 -4.84 16.26 15.68
C LYS A 252 -3.59 16.90 15.09
N GLU A 253 -3.24 18.08 15.55
CA GLU A 253 -2.01 18.77 15.13
C GLU A 253 -0.79 17.88 15.35
N GLY A 254 0.06 17.77 14.33
CA GLY A 254 1.23 16.90 14.36
C GLY A 254 0.98 15.46 13.89
N TYR A 255 -0.21 15.14 13.42
CA TYR A 255 -0.53 13.83 12.86
C TYR A 255 -1.28 13.96 11.53
N VAL A 256 -1.03 13.03 10.63
CA VAL A 256 -1.74 12.91 9.36
C VAL A 256 -2.20 11.46 9.20
N SER A 257 -3.45 11.24 8.84
CA SER A 257 -4.02 9.91 8.70
C SER A 257 -4.66 9.67 7.34
N GLN A 258 -4.61 8.42 6.92
CA GLN A 258 -5.36 7.90 5.78
C GLN A 258 -6.10 6.64 6.22
N GLU A 259 -7.30 6.45 5.71
CA GLU A 259 -8.17 5.32 6.08
C GLU A 259 -8.74 4.67 4.82
N ASP A 260 -8.82 3.36 4.86
CA ASP A 260 -9.62 2.56 3.93
C ASP A 260 -10.53 1.57 4.69
N ASN A 261 -11.12 0.60 3.99
CA ASN A 261 -12.04 -0.35 4.60
C ASN A 261 -11.38 -1.39 5.51
N ARG A 262 -10.03 -1.52 5.48
CA ARG A 262 -9.27 -2.57 6.18
C ARG A 262 -8.31 -2.03 7.22
N MET A 263 -7.79 -0.82 7.01
CA MET A 263 -6.81 -0.24 7.91
C MET A 263 -6.91 1.27 7.99
N THR A 264 -6.44 1.83 9.10
CA THR A 264 -6.17 3.26 9.27
C THR A 264 -4.68 3.43 9.54
N VAL A 265 -4.04 4.26 8.75
CA VAL A 265 -2.62 4.62 8.90
C VAL A 265 -2.53 6.04 9.45
N VAL A 266 -1.75 6.21 10.51
CA VAL A 266 -1.48 7.53 11.10
C VAL A 266 0.02 7.77 11.12
N LEU A 267 0.46 8.89 10.59
CA LEU A 267 1.86 9.29 10.54
C LEU A 267 2.12 10.40 11.57
N ASP A 268 3.11 10.22 12.44
CA ASP A 268 3.59 11.25 13.34
C ASP A 268 4.48 12.24 12.56
N THR A 269 3.96 13.44 12.35
CA THR A 269 4.66 14.49 11.57
C THR A 269 5.46 15.44 12.45
N ASN A 270 5.55 15.18 13.76
CA ASN A 270 6.38 15.94 14.68
C ASN A 270 7.84 15.58 14.48
N LEU A 271 8.59 16.47 13.85
CA LEU A 271 10.01 16.26 13.57
C LEU A 271 10.87 16.77 14.72
N THR A 272 11.65 15.88 15.32
CA THR A 272 12.68 16.30 16.30
C THR A 272 13.88 16.93 15.57
N PRO A 273 14.70 17.75 16.27
CA PRO A 273 15.91 18.30 15.68
C PRO A 273 16.83 17.22 15.07
N GLU A 274 16.97 16.09 15.74
CA GLU A 274 17.80 14.96 15.29
C GLU A 274 17.28 14.37 13.98
N LEU A 275 15.96 14.20 13.84
CA LEU A 275 15.35 13.71 12.59
C LEU A 275 15.53 14.71 11.44
N VAL A 276 15.47 15.99 11.72
CA VAL A 276 15.72 17.05 10.72
C VAL A 276 17.16 17.00 10.26
N GLU A 277 18.13 16.88 11.18
CA GLU A 277 19.55 16.76 10.87
C GLU A 277 19.83 15.51 10.02
N GLU A 278 19.24 14.37 10.39
CA GLU A 278 19.37 13.12 9.63
C GLU A 278 18.79 13.28 8.20
N GLY A 279 17.63 13.90 8.08
CA GLY A 279 17.00 14.18 6.78
C GLY A 279 17.89 15.08 5.91
N PHE A 280 18.57 16.05 6.51
CA PHE A 280 19.53 16.92 5.82
C PHE A 280 20.75 16.13 5.33
N VAL A 281 21.27 15.20 6.14
CA VAL A 281 22.37 14.31 5.73
C VAL A 281 21.96 13.47 4.51
N TYR A 282 20.76 12.89 4.49
CA TYR A 282 20.27 12.13 3.32
C TYR A 282 20.12 12.98 2.07
N GLU A 283 19.72 14.24 2.20
CA GLU A 283 19.68 15.18 1.07
C GLU A 283 21.09 15.48 0.53
N ILE A 284 22.09 15.69 1.41
CA ILE A 284 23.49 15.89 1.01
C ILE A 284 24.02 14.65 0.28
N ILE A 285 23.82 13.45 0.85
CA ILE A 285 24.24 12.18 0.22
C ILE A 285 23.63 12.07 -1.18
N SER A 286 22.34 12.36 -1.32
CA SER A 286 21.69 12.32 -2.62
C SER A 286 22.27 13.32 -3.63
N LYS A 287 22.59 14.53 -3.21
CA LYS A 287 23.24 15.53 -4.07
C LYS A 287 24.63 15.07 -4.51
N ILE A 288 25.43 14.55 -3.59
CA ILE A 288 26.75 14.00 -3.90
C ILE A 288 26.65 12.85 -4.89
N GLN A 289 25.68 11.93 -4.70
CA GLN A 289 25.45 10.81 -5.61
C GLN A 289 25.04 11.27 -7.02
N THR A 290 24.25 12.34 -7.12
CA THR A 290 23.89 12.94 -8.41
C THR A 290 25.12 13.53 -9.10
N MET A 291 25.93 14.33 -8.40
CA MET A 291 27.17 14.94 -8.92
C MET A 291 28.21 13.90 -9.36
N ARG A 292 28.21 12.70 -8.79
CA ARG A 292 29.12 11.61 -9.21
C ARG A 292 28.70 10.92 -10.50
N LYS A 293 27.47 11.13 -10.96
CA LYS A 293 26.93 10.56 -12.22
C LYS A 293 27.11 11.52 -13.40
N GLU A 294 27.30 12.79 -13.14
CA GLU A 294 27.68 13.82 -14.11
C GLU A 294 29.20 13.79 -14.34
#